data_0fe8b6ceb3447547326c597e5102fb2a
#
_entry.id   0fe8b6ceb3447547326c597e5102fb2a
#
_cell.length_a   1.000
_cell.length_b   1.000
_cell.length_c   1.000
_cell.angle_alpha   90.00
_cell.angle_beta   90.00
_cell.angle_gamma   90.00
#
_symmetry.space_group_name_H-M   'P 1'
#
loop_
_entity.id
_entity.type
_entity.pdbx_description
1 polymer ?
#
loop_
_entity_poly.entity_id
_entity_poly.type
_entity_poly.pdbx_seq_one_letter_code
_entity_poly.pdbx_strand_id
1 'polypeptide(L)'
;MSETSADADVDTTIDRSVIRSPHPDVEIPDVSLYDFLFASLDDDDRGRVALVDGPSGATTTYGELRDRVDAIAGAFAARGLGPGDVVALLSPNVPAFVAVFHGLLRAGITVTTINALASGREVAKQLGSSGAKALVTVSALLPAAEAGADAVGMAAADVVVLDGADGHPSLGELLAGGHAAPDVTFDPRTHLAVLPYSSGTTGLPKGVMLTHRNLVANVVQTEAYLPLTRDDVIPAVLPFFHIYGMTVLMNGAIYQRSALVTLPRFDLAEYLRVVEQHRATVLFVAPPIALALAKHPAAADRDLSSVRILMSGAAPFDEHLAEAVAGRLPGTRVLQGYGMSEMSPVSHVIPVDRTDISPGTVGLLVPNMLARVVDPATGEAIAQPERGVSAPGELLCAGPNVMVGYLADEQASRDTLEPDGFLHTGDIVTVDADGAFTVVDRLKELIKHKGYQVAPAELEALLLTHPEIADAAVIGVPDPESGEVPKAFVVRVEGSALTAVDVQDFVAEQVAPYKKVRVVEFVDAVPKSAAGKILRKELRAR
;
A
#
# COMPACT_ATOMS: atom_id res chain seq x y z
N MET A 1 53.35 38.17 -26.44
CA MET A 1 52.25 37.28 -26.90
C MET A 1 51.74 36.61 -25.65
N SER A 2 50.70 37.13 -25.08
CA SER A 2 50.02 36.62 -23.91
C SER A 2 48.71 35.97 -24.39
N GLU A 3 48.67 34.65 -24.31
CA GLU A 3 47.44 33.90 -24.52
C GLU A 3 46.61 33.99 -23.23
N THR A 4 45.52 34.68 -23.30
CA THR A 4 44.45 34.66 -22.31
C THR A 4 43.59 33.44 -22.58
N SER A 5 43.70 32.43 -21.71
CA SER A 5 42.74 31.34 -21.64
C SER A 5 41.42 31.88 -21.08
N ALA A 6 40.39 31.87 -21.91
CA ALA A 6 39.03 32.10 -21.46
C ALA A 6 38.55 30.79 -20.79
N ASP A 7 38.49 30.79 -19.46
CA ASP A 7 37.70 29.80 -18.71
C ASP A 7 36.23 30.05 -19.08
N ALA A 8 35.66 29.16 -19.87
CA ALA A 8 34.22 29.09 -20.06
C ALA A 8 33.60 28.59 -18.74
N ASP A 9 33.01 29.49 -17.98
CA ASP A 9 32.07 29.16 -16.93
C ASP A 9 30.95 28.30 -17.56
N VAL A 10 31.03 27.01 -17.35
CA VAL A 10 29.89 26.10 -17.61
C VAL A 10 28.85 26.42 -16.53
N ASP A 11 27.92 27.29 -16.91
CA ASP A 11 26.71 27.53 -16.10
C ASP A 11 25.93 26.22 -15.99
N THR A 12 26.25 25.41 -14.98
CA THR A 12 25.49 24.22 -14.61
C THR A 12 24.25 24.66 -13.82
N THR A 13 23.31 25.31 -14.50
CA THR A 13 21.97 25.47 -13.97
C THR A 13 21.40 24.06 -13.75
N ILE A 14 21.37 23.63 -12.50
CA ILE A 14 20.74 22.36 -12.10
C ILE A 14 19.26 22.46 -12.52
N ASP A 15 18.84 21.61 -13.44
CA ASP A 15 17.43 21.50 -13.80
C ASP A 15 16.64 20.97 -12.60
N ARG A 16 15.94 21.87 -11.91
CA ARG A 16 15.13 21.59 -10.74
C ARG A 16 13.71 21.15 -11.08
N SER A 17 13.38 21.05 -12.35
CA SER A 17 12.08 20.57 -12.83
C SER A 17 11.93 19.04 -12.66
N VAL A 18 13.06 18.32 -12.61
CA VAL A 18 13.11 16.88 -12.30
C VAL A 18 13.82 16.68 -10.97
N ILE A 19 13.04 16.27 -9.98
CA ILE A 19 13.50 16.01 -8.62
C ILE A 19 14.02 14.57 -8.56
N ARG A 20 15.20 14.38 -7.97
CA ARG A 20 15.84 13.08 -7.81
C ARG A 20 15.83 12.66 -6.35
N SER A 21 15.89 11.34 -6.11
CA SER A 21 16.17 10.85 -4.77
C SER A 21 17.47 11.48 -4.25
N PRO A 22 17.50 11.98 -3.01
CA PRO A 22 18.74 12.43 -2.38
C PRO A 22 19.64 11.26 -1.93
N HIS A 23 19.11 10.03 -1.88
CA HIS A 23 19.88 8.82 -1.62
C HIS A 23 20.57 8.36 -2.91
N PRO A 24 21.82 7.90 -2.87
CA PRO A 24 22.46 7.28 -4.03
C PRO A 24 21.63 6.13 -4.60
N ASP A 25 21.74 5.94 -5.91
CA ASP A 25 21.09 4.80 -6.57
C ASP A 25 21.57 3.49 -5.96
N VAL A 26 20.66 2.54 -5.80
CA VAL A 26 20.93 1.19 -5.31
C VAL A 26 20.96 0.20 -6.47
N GLU A 27 21.76 -0.85 -6.36
CA GLU A 27 21.78 -1.93 -7.34
C GLU A 27 20.49 -2.76 -7.25
N ILE A 28 19.83 -2.95 -8.39
CA ILE A 28 18.61 -3.75 -8.49
C ILE A 28 18.93 -5.00 -9.30
N PRO A 29 18.97 -6.19 -8.65
CA PRO A 29 19.29 -7.42 -9.34
C PRO A 29 18.18 -7.85 -10.31
N ASP A 30 18.58 -8.33 -11.50
CA ASP A 30 17.67 -8.86 -12.52
C ASP A 30 17.43 -10.37 -12.29
N VAL A 31 16.70 -10.68 -11.22
CA VAL A 31 16.37 -12.05 -10.80
C VAL A 31 14.87 -12.18 -10.55
N SER A 32 14.37 -13.42 -10.49
CA SER A 32 12.98 -13.64 -10.06
C SER A 32 12.80 -13.21 -8.59
N LEU A 33 11.57 -12.85 -8.21
CA LEU A 33 11.29 -12.50 -6.79
C LEU A 33 11.59 -13.69 -5.86
N TYR A 34 11.36 -14.93 -6.32
CA TYR A 34 11.70 -16.12 -5.56
C TYR A 34 13.22 -16.22 -5.32
N ASP A 35 14.03 -16.10 -6.36
CA ASP A 35 15.49 -16.19 -6.24
C ASP A 35 16.02 -15.04 -5.34
N PHE A 36 15.50 -13.84 -5.52
CA PHE A 36 15.84 -12.69 -4.70
C PHE A 36 15.60 -12.93 -3.21
N LEU A 37 14.49 -13.55 -2.85
CA LEU A 37 14.11 -13.77 -1.45
C LEU A 37 14.76 -15.02 -0.83
N PHE A 38 14.96 -16.10 -1.61
CA PHE A 38 15.28 -17.41 -1.06
C PHE A 38 16.61 -18.02 -1.49
N ALA A 39 17.26 -17.54 -2.58
CA ALA A 39 18.51 -18.14 -3.06
C ALA A 39 19.68 -17.95 -2.10
N SER A 40 19.68 -16.85 -1.33
CA SER A 40 20.76 -16.48 -0.40
C SER A 40 20.56 -16.99 1.04
N LEU A 41 19.58 -17.87 1.29
CA LEU A 41 19.39 -18.44 2.64
C LEU A 41 20.56 -19.34 3.02
N ASP A 42 21.30 -18.94 4.03
CA ASP A 42 22.33 -19.75 4.67
C ASP A 42 21.75 -20.72 5.72
N ASP A 43 22.60 -21.55 6.34
CA ASP A 43 22.14 -22.55 7.31
C ASP A 43 21.58 -21.91 8.59
N ASP A 44 22.10 -20.74 9.00
CA ASP A 44 21.60 -20.00 10.16
C ASP A 44 20.22 -19.41 9.86
N ASP A 45 20.07 -18.78 8.69
CA ASP A 45 18.78 -18.27 8.22
C ASP A 45 17.71 -19.36 8.17
N ARG A 46 18.06 -20.56 7.67
CA ARG A 46 17.10 -21.68 7.54
C ARG A 46 16.47 -22.09 8.86
N GLY A 47 17.21 -21.98 9.96
CA GLY A 47 16.74 -22.31 11.31
C GLY A 47 15.87 -21.22 11.96
N ARG A 48 15.88 -19.99 11.46
CA ARG A 48 15.15 -18.86 12.05
C ARG A 48 13.64 -18.94 11.73
N VAL A 49 12.82 -18.45 12.66
CA VAL A 49 11.36 -18.32 12.45
C VAL A 49 11.11 -17.25 11.39
N ALA A 50 10.42 -17.62 10.32
CA ALA A 50 9.94 -16.70 9.27
C ALA A 50 8.50 -16.26 9.54
N LEU A 51 7.63 -17.22 9.90
CA LEU A 51 6.20 -16.96 10.08
C LEU A 51 5.74 -17.50 11.44
N VAL A 52 4.84 -16.78 12.06
CA VAL A 52 4.06 -17.21 13.21
C VAL A 52 2.58 -17.05 12.87
N ASP A 53 1.78 -18.07 13.06
CA ASP A 53 0.34 -17.94 12.99
C ASP A 53 -0.16 -17.30 14.30
N GLY A 54 -0.61 -16.07 14.25
CA GLY A 54 -0.99 -15.29 15.43
C GLY A 54 -2.05 -15.95 16.31
N PRO A 55 -3.11 -16.54 15.73
CA PRO A 55 -4.13 -17.25 16.50
C PRO A 55 -3.65 -18.52 17.20
N SER A 56 -2.89 -19.39 16.53
CA SER A 56 -2.47 -20.69 17.07
C SER A 56 -1.08 -20.67 17.73
N GLY A 57 -0.25 -19.69 17.39
CA GLY A 57 1.16 -19.63 17.80
C GLY A 57 2.07 -20.60 17.04
N ALA A 58 1.57 -21.32 16.04
CA ALA A 58 2.38 -22.22 15.23
C ALA A 58 3.44 -21.45 14.43
N THR A 59 4.66 -21.98 14.41
CA THR A 59 5.80 -21.35 13.74
C THR A 59 6.17 -22.09 12.45
N THR A 60 6.75 -21.36 11.51
CA THR A 60 7.37 -21.89 10.29
C THR A 60 8.74 -21.23 10.14
N THR A 61 9.80 -22.03 10.03
CA THR A 61 11.15 -21.50 9.79
C THR A 61 11.34 -21.11 8.32
N TYR A 62 12.41 -20.34 8.05
CA TYR A 62 12.77 -19.98 6.67
C TYR A 62 13.07 -21.21 5.80
N GLY A 63 13.70 -22.23 6.38
CA GLY A 63 13.95 -23.51 5.71
C GLY A 63 12.65 -24.22 5.34
N GLU A 64 11.73 -24.37 6.30
CA GLU A 64 10.42 -24.97 6.07
C GLU A 64 9.56 -24.17 5.09
N LEU A 65 9.63 -22.83 5.16
CA LEU A 65 8.93 -21.97 4.21
C LEU A 65 9.43 -22.19 2.77
N ARG A 66 10.75 -22.18 2.57
CA ARG A 66 11.37 -22.43 1.25
C ARG A 66 10.99 -23.80 0.71
N ASP A 67 11.12 -24.84 1.52
CA ASP A 67 10.82 -26.22 1.11
C ASP A 67 9.32 -26.36 0.74
N ARG A 68 8.43 -25.66 1.47
CA ARG A 68 6.99 -25.60 1.16
C ARG A 68 6.70 -24.82 -0.13
N VAL A 69 7.40 -23.71 -0.37
CA VAL A 69 7.32 -22.91 -1.61
C VAL A 69 7.70 -23.79 -2.82
N ASP A 70 8.81 -24.53 -2.73
CA ASP A 70 9.26 -25.43 -3.81
C ASP A 70 8.24 -26.57 -4.05
N ALA A 71 7.70 -27.17 -2.99
CA ALA A 71 6.69 -28.22 -3.09
C ALA A 71 5.38 -27.70 -3.73
N ILE A 72 4.95 -26.49 -3.39
CA ILE A 72 3.78 -25.85 -4.02
C ILE A 72 4.03 -25.59 -5.50
N ALA A 73 5.22 -25.07 -5.86
CA ALA A 73 5.59 -24.86 -7.25
C ALA A 73 5.48 -26.15 -8.07
N GLY A 74 6.00 -27.28 -7.52
CA GLY A 74 5.91 -28.60 -8.13
C GLY A 74 4.45 -29.08 -8.29
N ALA A 75 3.64 -28.87 -7.26
CA ALA A 75 2.24 -29.29 -7.24
C ALA A 75 1.40 -28.56 -8.31
N PHE A 76 1.58 -27.24 -8.47
CA PHE A 76 0.87 -26.48 -9.51
C PHE A 76 1.41 -26.77 -10.91
N ALA A 77 2.71 -26.97 -11.08
CA ALA A 77 3.30 -27.40 -12.34
C ALA A 77 2.78 -28.77 -12.79
N ALA A 78 2.62 -29.73 -11.86
CA ALA A 78 2.03 -31.05 -12.16
C ALA A 78 0.56 -30.97 -12.61
N ARG A 79 -0.13 -29.89 -12.33
CA ARG A 79 -1.47 -29.57 -12.86
C ARG A 79 -1.45 -28.93 -14.25
N GLY A 80 -0.28 -28.76 -14.85
CA GLY A 80 -0.09 -28.14 -16.16
C GLY A 80 -0.07 -26.62 -16.13
N LEU A 81 0.11 -25.99 -14.96
CA LEU A 81 0.22 -24.54 -14.79
C LEU A 81 1.69 -24.10 -14.79
N GLY A 82 1.99 -22.96 -15.41
CA GLY A 82 3.36 -22.49 -15.54
C GLY A 82 3.45 -21.06 -16.09
N PRO A 83 4.60 -20.67 -16.67
CA PRO A 83 4.82 -19.33 -17.20
C PRO A 83 3.75 -18.89 -18.20
N GLY A 84 3.19 -17.69 -17.97
CA GLY A 84 2.09 -17.14 -18.76
C GLY A 84 0.69 -17.47 -18.25
N ASP A 85 0.56 -18.35 -17.26
CA ASP A 85 -0.71 -18.62 -16.60
C ASP A 85 -0.94 -17.68 -15.44
N VAL A 86 -2.21 -17.41 -15.14
CA VAL A 86 -2.64 -16.62 -13.99
C VAL A 86 -3.37 -17.51 -13.00
N VAL A 87 -3.02 -17.41 -11.71
CA VAL A 87 -3.75 -18.05 -10.62
C VAL A 87 -4.24 -16.97 -9.64
N ALA A 88 -5.51 -17.07 -9.30
CA ALA A 88 -6.12 -16.17 -8.32
C ALA A 88 -5.89 -16.67 -6.89
N LEU A 89 -5.61 -15.75 -5.95
CA LEU A 89 -5.43 -16.03 -4.53
C LEU A 89 -6.39 -15.19 -3.69
N LEU A 90 -7.43 -15.83 -3.16
CA LEU A 90 -8.46 -15.25 -2.30
C LEU A 90 -8.29 -15.80 -0.88
N SER A 91 -7.50 -15.14 -0.06
CA SER A 91 -7.20 -15.62 1.30
C SER A 91 -6.89 -14.44 2.23
N PRO A 92 -7.22 -14.55 3.53
CA PRO A 92 -6.72 -13.64 4.54
C PRO A 92 -5.22 -13.85 4.80
N ASN A 93 -4.64 -13.03 5.68
CA ASN A 93 -3.25 -13.17 6.10
C ASN A 93 -3.07 -14.42 6.98
N VAL A 94 -2.69 -15.51 6.36
CA VAL A 94 -2.32 -16.77 7.03
C VAL A 94 -0.96 -17.25 6.53
N PRO A 95 -0.19 -18.06 7.26
CA PRO A 95 1.09 -18.57 6.79
C PRO A 95 1.03 -19.26 5.41
N ALA A 96 -0.06 -19.94 5.12
CA ALA A 96 -0.29 -20.61 3.83
C ALA A 96 -0.38 -19.61 2.66
N PHE A 97 -0.90 -18.38 2.87
CA PHE A 97 -0.89 -17.33 1.85
C PHE A 97 0.53 -17.07 1.36
N VAL A 98 1.47 -16.88 2.30
CA VAL A 98 2.88 -16.58 1.98
C VAL A 98 3.51 -17.70 1.15
N ALA A 99 3.31 -18.95 1.59
CA ALA A 99 3.87 -20.11 0.89
C ALA A 99 3.27 -20.29 -0.52
N VAL A 100 1.95 -20.14 -0.67
CA VAL A 100 1.27 -20.28 -1.96
C VAL A 100 1.65 -19.16 -2.91
N PHE A 101 1.65 -17.91 -2.44
CA PHE A 101 2.04 -16.76 -3.24
C PHE A 101 3.44 -16.95 -3.87
N HIS A 102 4.43 -17.29 -3.05
CA HIS A 102 5.80 -17.50 -3.55
C HIS A 102 5.96 -18.81 -4.34
N GLY A 103 5.18 -19.85 -4.01
CA GLY A 103 5.18 -21.10 -4.75
C GLY A 103 4.67 -20.95 -6.18
N LEU A 104 3.62 -20.16 -6.37
CA LEU A 104 3.12 -19.82 -7.71
C LEU A 104 4.17 -19.03 -8.50
N LEU A 105 4.79 -18.02 -7.89
CA LEU A 105 5.87 -17.24 -8.51
C LEU A 105 7.09 -18.09 -8.84
N ARG A 106 7.43 -19.07 -7.99
CA ARG A 106 8.53 -20.05 -8.22
C ARG A 106 8.28 -20.92 -9.45
N ALA A 107 7.01 -21.22 -9.74
CA ALA A 107 6.60 -21.93 -10.96
C ALA A 107 6.46 -21.01 -12.19
N GLY A 108 6.76 -19.73 -12.09
CA GLY A 108 6.59 -18.73 -13.16
C GLY A 108 5.13 -18.32 -13.40
N ILE A 109 4.24 -18.63 -12.47
CA ILE A 109 2.81 -18.30 -12.57
C ILE A 109 2.59 -16.88 -12.05
N THR A 110 1.82 -16.09 -12.80
CA THR A 110 1.39 -14.76 -12.36
C THR A 110 0.27 -14.87 -11.32
N VAL A 111 0.40 -14.16 -10.19
CA VAL A 111 -0.61 -14.19 -9.12
C VAL A 111 -1.53 -12.99 -9.22
N THR A 112 -2.85 -13.20 -9.27
CA THR A 112 -3.82 -12.12 -9.03
C THR A 112 -4.41 -12.28 -7.64
N THR A 113 -4.16 -11.29 -6.77
CA THR A 113 -4.64 -11.34 -5.39
C THR A 113 -6.00 -10.69 -5.27
N ILE A 114 -6.95 -11.38 -4.64
CA ILE A 114 -8.34 -10.92 -4.47
C ILE A 114 -8.57 -10.50 -3.02
N ASN A 115 -9.31 -9.39 -2.84
CA ASN A 115 -9.70 -8.92 -1.52
C ASN A 115 -10.49 -10.00 -0.77
N ALA A 116 -10.06 -10.36 0.44
CA ALA A 116 -10.72 -11.36 1.27
C ALA A 116 -12.18 -11.01 1.66
N LEU A 117 -12.61 -9.76 1.46
CA LEU A 117 -13.97 -9.30 1.67
C LEU A 117 -14.79 -9.22 0.36
N ALA A 118 -14.22 -9.68 -0.77
CA ALA A 118 -14.88 -9.62 -2.07
C ALA A 118 -16.15 -10.50 -2.09
N SER A 119 -17.20 -9.95 -2.66
CA SER A 119 -18.40 -10.71 -2.99
C SER A 119 -18.15 -11.68 -4.17
N GLY A 120 -18.96 -12.73 -4.32
CA GLY A 120 -18.83 -13.65 -5.45
C GLY A 120 -18.87 -12.94 -6.82
N ARG A 121 -19.62 -11.84 -6.95
CA ARG A 121 -19.65 -11.02 -8.18
C ARG A 121 -18.32 -10.32 -8.46
N GLU A 122 -17.65 -9.83 -7.42
CA GLU A 122 -16.33 -9.20 -7.55
C GLU A 122 -15.26 -10.23 -7.86
N VAL A 123 -15.33 -11.42 -7.21
CA VAL A 123 -14.47 -12.57 -7.54
C VAL A 123 -14.65 -12.96 -9.01
N ALA A 124 -15.89 -13.16 -9.48
CA ALA A 124 -16.18 -13.46 -10.88
C ALA A 124 -15.58 -12.45 -11.86
N LYS A 125 -15.73 -11.16 -11.54
CA LYS A 125 -15.20 -10.09 -12.37
C LYS A 125 -13.68 -10.15 -12.46
N GLN A 126 -12.99 -10.37 -11.34
CA GLN A 126 -11.53 -10.42 -11.32
C GLN A 126 -11.01 -11.69 -11.98
N LEU A 127 -11.64 -12.85 -11.76
CA LEU A 127 -11.31 -14.10 -12.45
C LEU A 127 -11.44 -13.94 -13.97
N GLY A 128 -12.57 -13.40 -14.44
CA GLY A 128 -12.82 -13.21 -15.87
C GLY A 128 -11.86 -12.21 -16.51
N SER A 129 -11.60 -11.07 -15.86
CA SER A 129 -10.72 -10.04 -16.42
C SER A 129 -9.24 -10.40 -16.37
N SER A 130 -8.79 -11.17 -15.37
CA SER A 130 -7.41 -11.61 -15.24
C SER A 130 -7.10 -12.86 -16.09
N GLY A 131 -8.12 -13.58 -16.56
CA GLY A 131 -7.95 -14.85 -17.23
C GLY A 131 -7.40 -15.95 -16.31
N ALA A 132 -7.69 -15.87 -15.01
CA ALA A 132 -7.18 -16.86 -14.05
C ALA A 132 -7.66 -18.28 -14.37
N LYS A 133 -6.71 -19.22 -14.41
CA LYS A 133 -6.97 -20.63 -14.71
C LYS A 133 -7.31 -21.47 -13.48
N ALA A 134 -6.95 -20.98 -12.30
CA ALA A 134 -7.27 -21.60 -11.02
C ALA A 134 -7.49 -20.53 -9.95
N LEU A 135 -8.21 -20.90 -8.91
CA LEU A 135 -8.47 -20.09 -7.73
C LEU A 135 -8.01 -20.84 -6.48
N VAL A 136 -7.20 -20.19 -5.66
CA VAL A 136 -6.80 -20.71 -4.35
C VAL A 136 -7.51 -19.90 -3.26
N THR A 137 -8.16 -20.61 -2.33
CA THR A 137 -8.94 -19.96 -1.26
C THR A 137 -8.83 -20.72 0.06
N VAL A 138 -9.50 -20.25 1.10
CA VAL A 138 -9.72 -20.92 2.37
C VAL A 138 -11.19 -21.31 2.53
N SER A 139 -11.50 -22.32 3.33
CA SER A 139 -12.87 -22.81 3.54
C SER A 139 -13.84 -21.71 3.96
N ALA A 140 -13.40 -20.78 4.81
CA ALA A 140 -14.21 -19.63 5.25
C ALA A 140 -14.66 -18.68 4.13
N LEU A 141 -13.94 -18.63 3.01
CA LEU A 141 -14.25 -17.77 1.84
C LEU A 141 -14.79 -18.58 0.65
N LEU A 142 -14.95 -19.91 0.82
CA LEU A 142 -15.40 -20.80 -0.24
C LEU A 142 -16.74 -20.39 -0.88
N PRO A 143 -17.77 -19.96 -0.15
CA PRO A 143 -19.02 -19.53 -0.79
C PRO A 143 -18.87 -18.40 -1.82
N ALA A 144 -18.00 -17.42 -1.53
CA ALA A 144 -17.72 -16.35 -2.47
C ALA A 144 -16.82 -16.81 -3.64
N ALA A 145 -15.89 -17.72 -3.35
CA ALA A 145 -15.01 -18.33 -4.33
C ALA A 145 -15.80 -19.16 -5.36
N GLU A 146 -16.68 -20.06 -4.89
CA GLU A 146 -17.56 -20.89 -5.73
C GLU A 146 -18.48 -20.04 -6.60
N ALA A 147 -19.19 -19.08 -5.99
CA ALA A 147 -20.07 -18.18 -6.73
C ALA A 147 -19.32 -17.41 -7.84
N GLY A 148 -18.06 -17.03 -7.58
CA GLY A 148 -17.21 -16.40 -8.57
C GLY A 148 -16.71 -17.35 -9.66
N ALA A 149 -16.28 -18.54 -9.27
CA ALA A 149 -15.80 -19.59 -10.16
C ALA A 149 -16.89 -20.08 -11.11
N ASP A 150 -18.08 -20.39 -10.57
CA ASP A 150 -19.24 -20.81 -11.34
C ASP A 150 -19.65 -19.78 -12.40
N ALA A 151 -19.65 -18.51 -12.03
CA ALA A 151 -20.03 -17.42 -12.93
C ALA A 151 -19.09 -17.26 -14.15
N VAL A 152 -17.85 -17.74 -14.06
CA VAL A 152 -16.88 -17.76 -15.19
C VAL A 152 -16.67 -19.16 -15.78
N GLY A 153 -17.39 -20.19 -15.30
CA GLY A 153 -17.30 -21.55 -15.78
C GLY A 153 -16.01 -22.29 -15.35
N MET A 154 -15.38 -21.87 -14.24
CA MET A 154 -14.21 -22.56 -13.69
C MET A 154 -14.65 -23.85 -12.99
N ALA A 155 -13.96 -24.95 -13.27
CA ALA A 155 -14.30 -26.24 -12.68
C ALA A 155 -13.95 -26.28 -11.17
N ALA A 156 -14.75 -27.01 -10.38
CA ALA A 156 -14.47 -27.19 -8.94
C ALA A 156 -13.06 -27.78 -8.67
N ALA A 157 -12.56 -28.61 -9.60
CA ALA A 157 -11.19 -29.15 -9.54
C ALA A 157 -10.11 -28.06 -9.64
N ASP A 158 -10.42 -26.87 -10.17
CA ASP A 158 -9.51 -25.74 -10.28
C ASP A 158 -9.66 -24.72 -9.13
N VAL A 159 -10.56 -24.99 -8.20
CA VAL A 159 -10.70 -24.24 -6.93
C VAL A 159 -10.01 -25.04 -5.83
N VAL A 160 -8.82 -24.59 -5.42
CA VAL A 160 -8.00 -25.25 -4.38
C VAL A 160 -8.31 -24.63 -3.03
N VAL A 161 -8.68 -25.43 -2.03
CA VAL A 161 -8.99 -24.97 -0.68
C VAL A 161 -7.85 -25.30 0.28
N LEU A 162 -7.20 -24.27 0.82
CA LEU A 162 -5.96 -24.42 1.60
C LEU A 162 -6.09 -25.32 2.82
N ASP A 163 -7.19 -25.17 3.55
CA ASP A 163 -7.54 -25.92 4.78
C ASP A 163 -8.51 -27.09 4.52
N GLY A 164 -8.82 -27.36 3.24
CA GLY A 164 -9.67 -28.45 2.78
C GLY A 164 -11.16 -28.13 2.81
N ALA A 165 -11.90 -28.67 1.83
CA ALA A 165 -13.35 -28.68 1.75
C ALA A 165 -13.83 -29.83 0.85
N ASP A 166 -15.00 -30.40 1.16
CA ASP A 166 -15.58 -31.47 0.35
C ASP A 166 -15.82 -31.01 -1.10
N GLY A 167 -15.43 -31.85 -2.04
CA GLY A 167 -15.60 -31.58 -3.48
C GLY A 167 -14.52 -30.70 -4.13
N HIS A 168 -13.55 -30.23 -3.35
CA HIS A 168 -12.43 -29.41 -3.84
C HIS A 168 -11.08 -30.03 -3.45
N PRO A 169 -10.03 -29.91 -4.32
CA PRO A 169 -8.70 -30.32 -3.93
C PRO A 169 -8.17 -29.42 -2.79
N SER A 170 -7.55 -30.05 -1.78
CA SER A 170 -6.87 -29.33 -0.71
C SER A 170 -5.39 -29.12 -1.05
N LEU A 171 -4.76 -28.11 -0.40
CA LEU A 171 -3.31 -27.92 -0.51
C LEU A 171 -2.55 -29.17 -0.04
N GLY A 172 -3.02 -29.84 1.03
CA GLY A 172 -2.42 -31.06 1.56
C GLY A 172 -2.41 -32.20 0.54
N GLU A 173 -3.52 -32.42 -0.18
CA GLU A 173 -3.61 -33.42 -1.26
C GLU A 173 -2.68 -33.11 -2.41
N LEU A 174 -2.57 -31.83 -2.82
CA LEU A 174 -1.65 -31.43 -3.89
C LEU A 174 -0.18 -31.70 -3.50
N LEU A 175 0.18 -31.41 -2.26
CA LEU A 175 1.55 -31.61 -1.75
C LEU A 175 1.88 -33.09 -1.55
N ALA A 176 0.90 -33.95 -1.27
CA ALA A 176 1.09 -35.40 -1.15
C ALA A 176 1.59 -36.05 -2.43
N GLY A 177 1.43 -35.40 -3.58
CA GLY A 177 2.00 -35.85 -4.87
C GLY A 177 3.54 -35.82 -4.92
N GLY A 178 4.20 -35.07 -4.07
CA GLY A 178 5.67 -35.02 -3.93
C GLY A 178 6.40 -34.53 -5.19
N HIS A 179 5.77 -33.67 -5.99
CA HIS A 179 6.33 -33.16 -7.25
C HIS A 179 7.45 -32.16 -6.99
N ALA A 180 8.57 -32.30 -7.72
CA ALA A 180 9.66 -31.35 -7.65
C ALA A 180 9.28 -29.99 -8.27
N ALA A 181 9.84 -28.91 -7.75
CA ALA A 181 9.68 -27.59 -8.37
C ALA A 181 10.18 -27.61 -9.82
N PRO A 182 9.46 -26.94 -10.74
CA PRO A 182 9.88 -26.89 -12.14
C PRO A 182 11.13 -26.03 -12.29
N ASP A 183 11.95 -26.37 -13.28
CA ASP A 183 13.02 -25.49 -13.75
C ASP A 183 12.43 -24.52 -14.79
N VAL A 184 12.19 -23.27 -14.40
CA VAL A 184 11.59 -22.24 -15.25
C VAL A 184 12.57 -21.09 -15.47
N THR A 185 12.61 -20.60 -16.69
CA THR A 185 13.43 -19.45 -17.09
C THR A 185 12.55 -18.40 -17.76
N PHE A 186 12.66 -17.17 -17.33
CA PHE A 186 11.99 -16.00 -17.90
C PHE A 186 12.81 -14.72 -17.63
N ASP A 187 12.54 -13.67 -18.40
CA ASP A 187 13.13 -12.36 -18.13
C ASP A 187 12.36 -11.64 -17.00
N PRO A 188 12.96 -11.38 -15.84
CA PRO A 188 12.30 -10.71 -14.71
C PRO A 188 11.81 -9.29 -15.02
N ARG A 189 12.32 -8.66 -16.08
CA ARG A 189 11.93 -7.31 -16.51
C ARG A 189 10.59 -7.29 -17.23
N THR A 190 10.20 -8.38 -17.85
CA THR A 190 9.02 -8.46 -18.70
C THR A 190 8.00 -9.48 -18.20
N HIS A 191 8.44 -10.50 -17.46
CA HIS A 191 7.55 -11.52 -16.91
C HIS A 191 6.74 -10.97 -15.75
N LEU A 192 5.40 -11.06 -15.84
CA LEU A 192 4.50 -10.58 -14.80
C LEU A 192 4.59 -11.47 -13.56
N ALA A 193 4.82 -10.86 -12.43
CA ALA A 193 4.76 -11.50 -11.12
C ALA A 193 3.34 -11.44 -10.55
N VAL A 194 2.75 -10.25 -10.53
CA VAL A 194 1.45 -10.04 -9.88
C VAL A 194 0.56 -9.10 -10.67
N LEU A 195 -0.75 -9.31 -10.50
CA LEU A 195 -1.83 -8.49 -11.03
C LEU A 195 -2.73 -8.05 -9.85
N PRO A 196 -2.29 -7.12 -8.99
CA PRO A 196 -3.18 -6.52 -8.00
C PRO A 196 -4.20 -5.62 -8.72
N TYR A 197 -5.42 -5.54 -8.17
CA TYR A 197 -6.45 -4.68 -8.72
C TYR A 197 -6.54 -3.37 -7.92
N SER A 198 -6.30 -2.26 -8.60
CA SER A 198 -6.50 -0.93 -8.02
C SER A 198 -7.91 -0.43 -8.33
N SER A 199 -8.52 0.28 -7.37
CA SER A 199 -9.85 0.88 -7.58
C SER A 199 -9.84 2.03 -8.58
N GLY A 200 -8.66 2.44 -9.05
CA GLY A 200 -8.46 3.50 -10.03
C GLY A 200 -9.28 4.76 -9.76
N THR A 201 -8.96 5.83 -10.44
CA THR A 201 -9.75 7.09 -10.38
C THR A 201 -11.04 7.04 -11.21
N THR A 202 -11.24 6.02 -12.04
CA THR A 202 -12.37 5.91 -12.99
C THR A 202 -13.50 4.98 -12.54
N GLY A 203 -13.38 4.34 -11.38
CA GLY A 203 -14.50 3.63 -10.71
C GLY A 203 -14.62 2.13 -10.97
N LEU A 204 -13.94 1.55 -11.97
CA LEU A 204 -13.83 0.10 -12.12
C LEU A 204 -12.41 -0.35 -11.75
N PRO A 205 -12.26 -1.41 -10.93
CA PRO A 205 -10.93 -1.95 -10.62
C PRO A 205 -10.19 -2.39 -11.89
N LYS A 206 -8.93 -1.99 -12.02
CA LYS A 206 -8.04 -2.33 -13.13
C LYS A 206 -6.93 -3.23 -12.63
N GLY A 207 -6.55 -4.24 -13.41
CA GLY A 207 -5.40 -5.09 -13.11
C GLY A 207 -4.09 -4.35 -13.40
N VAL A 208 -3.33 -4.08 -12.37
CA VAL A 208 -2.01 -3.42 -12.47
C VAL A 208 -0.97 -4.47 -12.81
N MET A 209 -0.29 -4.33 -13.94
CA MET A 209 0.72 -5.27 -14.39
C MET A 209 2.08 -4.97 -13.75
N LEU A 210 2.52 -5.82 -12.81
CA LEU A 210 3.80 -5.70 -12.13
C LEU A 210 4.70 -6.90 -12.46
N THR A 211 5.92 -6.61 -12.89
CA THR A 211 6.94 -7.62 -13.18
C THR A 211 7.68 -8.04 -11.91
N HIS A 212 8.44 -9.14 -11.98
CA HIS A 212 9.34 -9.53 -10.90
C HIS A 212 10.33 -8.41 -10.57
N ARG A 213 10.90 -7.76 -11.59
CA ARG A 213 11.82 -6.64 -11.40
C ARG A 213 11.18 -5.45 -10.67
N ASN A 214 9.91 -5.12 -10.96
CA ASN A 214 9.24 -4.03 -10.25
C ASN A 214 9.17 -4.29 -8.73
N LEU A 215 8.82 -5.52 -8.34
CA LEU A 215 8.73 -5.90 -6.92
C LEU A 215 10.11 -5.96 -6.25
N VAL A 216 11.11 -6.57 -6.90
CA VAL A 216 12.49 -6.61 -6.41
C VAL A 216 13.03 -5.19 -6.22
N ALA A 217 12.84 -4.32 -7.22
CA ALA A 217 13.27 -2.94 -7.13
C ALA A 217 12.69 -2.24 -5.90
N ASN A 218 11.38 -2.39 -5.67
CA ASN A 218 10.74 -1.68 -4.56
C ASN A 218 11.15 -2.21 -3.18
N VAL A 219 11.47 -3.50 -3.05
CA VAL A 219 12.01 -4.04 -1.79
C VAL A 219 13.39 -3.43 -1.50
N VAL A 220 14.30 -3.40 -2.49
CA VAL A 220 15.65 -2.83 -2.31
C VAL A 220 15.59 -1.32 -2.05
N GLN A 221 14.75 -0.59 -2.78
CA GLN A 221 14.55 0.85 -2.59
C GLN A 221 14.03 1.17 -1.18
N THR A 222 13.10 0.36 -0.67
CA THR A 222 12.50 0.58 0.65
C THR A 222 13.49 0.25 1.78
N GLU A 223 14.31 -0.79 1.63
CA GLU A 223 15.35 -1.16 2.59
C GLU A 223 16.31 0.00 2.87
N ALA A 224 16.68 0.77 1.85
CA ALA A 224 17.59 1.91 1.99
C ALA A 224 17.12 2.95 3.03
N TYR A 225 15.82 3.10 3.20
CA TYR A 225 15.22 4.05 4.13
C TYR A 225 14.62 3.41 5.39
N LEU A 226 14.28 2.14 5.31
CA LEU A 226 13.65 1.37 6.38
C LEU A 226 14.36 0.02 6.55
N PRO A 227 15.60 0.00 7.08
CA PRO A 227 16.30 -1.23 7.32
C PRO A 227 15.65 -2.01 8.47
N LEU A 228 15.10 -3.17 8.14
CA LEU A 228 14.68 -4.16 9.11
C LEU A 228 15.89 -5.04 9.48
N THR A 229 15.77 -5.78 10.54
CA THR A 229 16.81 -6.69 11.00
C THR A 229 16.26 -8.11 11.20
N ARG A 230 17.16 -9.07 11.33
CA ARG A 230 16.82 -10.47 11.63
C ARG A 230 16.08 -10.65 12.97
N ASP A 231 16.20 -9.67 13.87
CA ASP A 231 15.58 -9.71 15.19
C ASP A 231 14.24 -8.97 15.25
N ASP A 232 13.81 -8.38 14.11
CA ASP A 232 12.53 -7.72 14.05
C ASP A 232 11.37 -8.70 13.97
N VAL A 233 10.31 -8.35 14.69
CA VAL A 233 9.03 -9.07 14.69
C VAL A 233 7.94 -8.11 14.25
N ILE A 234 7.19 -8.51 13.23
CA ILE A 234 6.24 -7.67 12.51
C ILE A 234 4.84 -8.30 12.53
N PRO A 235 3.87 -7.72 13.25
CA PRO A 235 2.47 -8.13 13.14
C PRO A 235 1.91 -7.79 11.76
N ALA A 236 1.55 -8.79 10.99
CA ALA A 236 1.06 -8.65 9.63
C ALA A 236 -0.46 -8.47 9.61
N VAL A 237 -0.91 -7.26 9.93
CA VAL A 237 -2.33 -6.89 9.96
C VAL A 237 -2.80 -6.26 8.64
N LEU A 238 -1.90 -5.59 7.91
CA LEU A 238 -2.23 -5.07 6.59
C LEU A 238 -2.38 -6.22 5.60
N PRO A 239 -3.46 -6.22 4.78
CA PRO A 239 -3.77 -7.36 3.94
C PRO A 239 -2.67 -7.67 2.91
N PHE A 240 -2.24 -8.92 2.83
CA PHE A 240 -1.25 -9.38 1.83
C PHE A 240 -1.80 -9.34 0.40
N PHE A 241 -3.12 -9.35 0.21
CA PHE A 241 -3.70 -9.16 -1.11
C PHE A 241 -3.50 -7.73 -1.65
N HIS A 242 -3.26 -6.75 -0.78
CA HIS A 242 -2.97 -5.38 -1.14
C HIS A 242 -1.46 -5.18 -1.26
N ILE A 243 -1.03 -4.40 -2.26
CA ILE A 243 0.39 -4.23 -2.59
C ILE A 243 1.24 -3.73 -1.40
N TYR A 244 0.70 -2.93 -0.49
CA TYR A 244 1.41 -2.50 0.72
C TYR A 244 1.72 -3.68 1.64
N GLY A 245 0.74 -4.51 1.96
CA GLY A 245 0.95 -5.74 2.74
C GLY A 245 1.84 -6.76 2.00
N MET A 246 1.69 -6.86 0.68
CA MET A 246 2.45 -7.79 -0.15
C MET A 246 3.93 -7.43 -0.22
N THR A 247 4.25 -6.19 -0.62
CA THR A 247 5.64 -5.81 -0.90
C THR A 247 6.37 -5.32 0.34
N VAL A 248 5.78 -4.36 1.06
CA VAL A 248 6.49 -3.74 2.20
C VAL A 248 6.54 -4.67 3.41
N LEU A 249 5.38 -5.29 3.77
CA LEU A 249 5.38 -6.21 4.91
C LEU A 249 5.96 -7.56 4.52
N MET A 250 5.28 -8.31 3.64
CA MET A 250 5.58 -9.72 3.38
C MET A 250 6.95 -9.88 2.70
N ASN A 251 7.15 -9.25 1.54
CA ASN A 251 8.41 -9.42 0.81
C ASN A 251 9.57 -8.72 1.51
N GLY A 252 9.37 -7.52 2.08
CA GLY A 252 10.39 -6.79 2.82
C GLY A 252 10.88 -7.56 4.05
N ALA A 253 9.95 -8.13 4.85
CA ALA A 253 10.31 -8.94 6.01
C ALA A 253 11.07 -10.22 5.62
N ILE A 254 10.60 -10.93 4.57
CA ILE A 254 11.27 -12.16 4.11
C ILE A 254 12.68 -11.84 3.62
N TYR A 255 12.84 -10.78 2.84
CA TYR A 255 14.14 -10.36 2.33
C TYR A 255 15.14 -10.07 3.47
N GLN A 256 14.69 -9.33 4.48
CA GLN A 256 15.54 -8.92 5.61
C GLN A 256 15.57 -9.94 6.76
N ARG A 257 14.98 -11.14 6.57
CA ARG A 257 14.98 -12.26 7.55
C ARG A 257 14.26 -11.95 8.86
N SER A 258 13.31 -11.02 8.88
CA SER A 258 12.47 -10.71 10.03
C SER A 258 11.36 -11.75 10.21
N ALA A 259 10.77 -11.84 11.40
CA ALA A 259 9.63 -12.71 11.66
C ALA A 259 8.30 -11.99 11.41
N LEU A 260 7.39 -12.62 10.68
CA LEU A 260 6.00 -12.14 10.48
C LEU A 260 5.04 -12.89 11.40
N VAL A 261 4.23 -12.17 12.15
CA VAL A 261 3.11 -12.74 12.89
C VAL A 261 1.81 -12.46 12.14
N THR A 262 1.25 -13.47 11.47
CA THR A 262 0.07 -13.30 10.62
C THR A 262 -1.21 -13.15 11.43
N LEU A 263 -2.06 -12.22 11.05
CA LEU A 263 -3.37 -11.96 11.62
C LEU A 263 -4.43 -11.98 10.51
N PRO A 264 -5.35 -12.95 10.51
CA PRO A 264 -6.34 -13.10 9.43
C PRO A 264 -7.28 -11.89 9.27
N ARG A 265 -7.50 -11.15 10.34
CA ARG A 265 -8.31 -9.93 10.37
C ARG A 265 -7.77 -8.98 11.43
N PHE A 266 -8.09 -7.69 11.29
CA PHE A 266 -7.85 -6.74 12.36
C PHE A 266 -8.90 -6.89 13.46
N ASP A 267 -8.43 -7.13 14.66
CA ASP A 267 -9.14 -6.97 15.93
C ASP A 267 -8.15 -6.29 16.89
N LEU A 268 -8.54 -5.18 17.49
CA LEU A 268 -7.62 -4.38 18.30
C LEU A 268 -7.09 -5.14 19.52
N ALA A 269 -7.92 -5.88 20.20
CA ALA A 269 -7.50 -6.63 21.39
C ALA A 269 -6.50 -7.73 21.03
N GLU A 270 -6.75 -8.44 19.94
CA GLU A 270 -5.87 -9.47 19.42
C GLU A 270 -4.57 -8.87 18.88
N TYR A 271 -4.65 -7.74 18.16
CA TYR A 271 -3.48 -7.03 17.66
C TYR A 271 -2.55 -6.60 18.80
N LEU A 272 -3.11 -5.97 19.84
CA LEU A 272 -2.35 -5.56 21.03
C LEU A 272 -1.76 -6.77 21.77
N ARG A 273 -2.51 -7.88 21.89
CA ARG A 273 -2.00 -9.14 22.47
C ARG A 273 -0.78 -9.66 21.68
N VAL A 274 -0.86 -9.65 20.36
CA VAL A 274 0.24 -10.10 19.49
C VAL A 274 1.47 -9.20 19.63
N VAL A 275 1.28 -7.87 19.63
CA VAL A 275 2.38 -6.90 19.82
C VAL A 275 3.11 -7.16 21.14
N GLU A 276 2.37 -7.31 22.24
CA GLU A 276 2.95 -7.55 23.57
C GLU A 276 3.60 -8.93 23.67
N GLN A 277 2.86 -10.01 23.30
CA GLN A 277 3.30 -11.39 23.46
C GLN A 277 4.54 -11.73 22.63
N HIS A 278 4.58 -11.27 21.38
CA HIS A 278 5.70 -11.52 20.47
C HIS A 278 6.77 -10.41 20.52
N ARG A 279 6.61 -9.42 21.41
CA ARG A 279 7.50 -8.27 21.54
C ARG A 279 7.79 -7.62 20.17
N ALA A 280 6.70 -7.32 19.45
CA ALA A 280 6.79 -6.75 18.11
C ALA A 280 7.61 -5.46 18.12
N THR A 281 8.46 -5.31 17.11
CA THR A 281 9.43 -4.21 17.03
C THR A 281 9.08 -3.18 15.95
N VAL A 282 8.40 -3.61 14.89
CA VAL A 282 8.01 -2.75 13.78
C VAL A 282 6.52 -2.93 13.47
N LEU A 283 5.79 -1.84 13.48
CA LEU A 283 4.36 -1.82 13.20
C LEU A 283 4.10 -1.12 11.86
N PHE A 284 3.64 -1.86 10.87
CA PHE A 284 3.10 -1.30 9.63
C PHE A 284 1.59 -1.16 9.77
N VAL A 285 1.10 0.05 9.67
CA VAL A 285 -0.31 0.37 9.94
C VAL A 285 -0.91 1.29 8.88
N ALA A 286 -2.23 1.29 8.82
CA ALA A 286 -2.99 2.37 8.19
C ALA A 286 -3.44 3.36 9.29
N PRO A 287 -3.74 4.63 8.95
CA PRO A 287 -4.11 5.66 9.93
C PRO A 287 -5.20 5.27 10.93
N PRO A 288 -6.26 4.50 10.59
CA PRO A 288 -7.25 4.05 11.58
C PRO A 288 -6.66 3.17 12.69
N ILE A 289 -5.66 2.35 12.38
CA ILE A 289 -4.97 1.52 13.37
C ILE A 289 -4.08 2.40 14.26
N ALA A 290 -3.36 3.34 13.66
CA ALA A 290 -2.55 4.32 14.39
C ALA A 290 -3.42 5.15 15.36
N LEU A 291 -4.59 5.59 14.91
CA LEU A 291 -5.57 6.30 15.73
C LEU A 291 -6.06 5.46 16.92
N ALA A 292 -6.36 4.17 16.68
CA ALA A 292 -6.74 3.24 17.73
C ALA A 292 -5.61 3.05 18.76
N LEU A 293 -4.36 2.89 18.32
CA LEU A 293 -3.19 2.81 19.20
C LEU A 293 -3.01 4.08 20.04
N ALA A 294 -3.21 5.26 19.45
CA ALA A 294 -3.04 6.53 20.14
C ALA A 294 -4.15 6.79 21.18
N LYS A 295 -5.42 6.51 20.83
CA LYS A 295 -6.57 7.01 21.60
C LYS A 295 -7.33 5.93 22.37
N HIS A 296 -7.28 4.64 21.96
CA HIS A 296 -8.11 3.61 22.57
C HIS A 296 -7.60 3.20 23.96
N PRO A 297 -8.46 3.14 25.02
CA PRO A 297 -8.03 2.80 26.37
C PRO A 297 -7.32 1.45 26.48
N ALA A 298 -7.76 0.43 25.73
CA ALA A 298 -7.13 -0.89 25.75
C ALA A 298 -5.64 -0.90 25.37
N ALA A 299 -5.17 0.11 24.64
CA ALA A 299 -3.75 0.25 24.33
C ALA A 299 -2.94 0.78 25.53
N ALA A 300 -3.64 1.41 26.53
CA ALA A 300 -3.01 1.95 27.73
C ALA A 300 -2.48 0.87 28.68
N ASP A 301 -3.13 -0.28 28.68
CA ASP A 301 -2.88 -1.36 29.64
C ASP A 301 -1.92 -2.42 29.10
N ARG A 302 -1.29 -2.17 27.92
CA ARG A 302 -0.39 -3.12 27.24
C ARG A 302 1.06 -2.64 27.24
N ASP A 303 1.98 -3.59 27.37
CA ASP A 303 3.41 -3.33 27.19
C ASP A 303 3.75 -3.31 25.70
N LEU A 304 3.87 -2.10 25.15
CA LEU A 304 4.25 -1.84 23.76
C LEU A 304 5.70 -1.32 23.66
N SER A 305 6.49 -1.42 24.72
CA SER A 305 7.84 -0.86 24.82
C SER A 305 8.87 -1.46 23.86
N SER A 306 8.56 -2.62 23.26
CA SER A 306 9.39 -3.25 22.24
C SER A 306 9.31 -2.55 20.88
N VAL A 307 8.30 -1.73 20.64
CA VAL A 307 8.07 -1.07 19.34
C VAL A 307 9.09 0.03 19.13
N ARG A 308 9.96 -0.13 18.12
CA ARG A 308 10.97 0.86 17.72
C ARG A 308 10.56 1.72 16.53
N ILE A 309 9.71 1.18 15.64
CA ILE A 309 9.19 1.86 14.44
C ILE A 309 7.68 1.64 14.32
N LEU A 310 6.96 2.71 14.01
CA LEU A 310 5.61 2.67 13.48
C LEU A 310 5.61 3.38 12.13
N MET A 311 5.28 2.64 11.07
CA MET A 311 5.21 3.13 9.70
C MET A 311 3.76 3.21 9.25
N SER A 312 3.28 4.41 8.96
CA SER A 312 1.94 4.65 8.43
C SER A 312 1.96 4.83 6.91
N GLY A 313 0.93 4.35 6.24
CA GLY A 313 0.76 4.50 4.79
C GLY A 313 -0.67 4.22 4.34
N ALA A 314 -0.92 4.25 3.03
CA ALA A 314 -2.18 3.99 2.35
C ALA A 314 -3.26 5.07 2.48
N ALA A 315 -3.19 5.98 3.43
CA ALA A 315 -4.13 7.10 3.60
C ALA A 315 -3.43 8.29 4.26
N PRO A 316 -3.99 9.51 4.23
CA PRO A 316 -3.41 10.68 4.89
C PRO A 316 -3.17 10.44 6.38
N PHE A 317 -2.01 10.85 6.85
CA PHE A 317 -1.56 10.72 8.23
C PHE A 317 -0.95 12.04 8.66
N ASP A 318 -1.73 12.85 9.38
CA ASP A 318 -1.33 14.19 9.75
C ASP A 318 -0.35 14.23 10.95
N GLU A 319 0.28 15.39 11.14
CA GLU A 319 1.28 15.59 12.19
C GLU A 319 0.69 15.41 13.60
N HIS A 320 -0.56 15.85 13.83
CA HIS A 320 -1.20 15.71 15.15
C HIS A 320 -1.43 14.24 15.54
N LEU A 321 -1.84 13.41 14.57
CA LEU A 321 -1.97 11.97 14.80
C LEU A 321 -0.59 11.33 15.04
N ALA A 322 0.42 11.76 14.28
CA ALA A 322 1.80 11.30 14.48
C ALA A 322 2.33 11.63 15.88
N GLU A 323 2.11 12.87 16.36
CA GLU A 323 2.47 13.31 17.71
C GLU A 323 1.72 12.51 18.79
N ALA A 324 0.42 12.28 18.59
CA ALA A 324 -0.40 11.50 19.52
C ALA A 324 0.11 10.04 19.63
N VAL A 325 0.51 9.43 18.51
CA VAL A 325 1.13 8.09 18.48
C VAL A 325 2.49 8.12 19.19
N ALA A 326 3.35 9.11 18.89
CA ALA A 326 4.66 9.23 19.51
C ALA A 326 4.57 9.45 21.03
N GLY A 327 3.60 10.25 21.48
CA GLY A 327 3.32 10.43 22.90
C GLY A 327 2.84 9.15 23.60
N ARG A 328 2.16 8.29 22.87
CA ARG A 328 1.66 7.00 23.37
C ARG A 328 2.71 5.90 23.37
N LEU A 329 3.63 5.91 22.40
CA LEU A 329 4.71 4.95 22.20
C LEU A 329 6.07 5.65 22.35
N PRO A 330 6.49 6.00 23.57
CA PRO A 330 7.73 6.75 23.79
C PRO A 330 8.94 5.94 23.30
N GLY A 331 9.80 6.61 22.54
CA GLY A 331 10.98 5.98 21.93
C GLY A 331 10.72 5.36 20.56
N THR A 332 9.48 5.28 20.10
CA THR A 332 9.13 4.79 18.76
C THR A 332 9.36 5.87 17.70
N ARG A 333 10.01 5.52 16.61
CA ARG A 333 10.06 6.35 15.40
C ARG A 333 8.74 6.23 14.64
N VAL A 334 8.01 7.33 14.56
CA VAL A 334 6.78 7.42 13.76
C VAL A 334 7.15 7.92 12.38
N LEU A 335 6.90 7.10 11.36
CA LEU A 335 7.27 7.34 9.98
C LEU A 335 6.04 7.31 9.09
N GLN A 336 6.15 7.94 7.93
CA GLN A 336 5.14 7.88 6.89
C GLN A 336 5.77 7.49 5.55
N GLY A 337 5.01 6.79 4.72
CA GLY A 337 5.37 6.50 3.34
C GLY A 337 4.18 6.70 2.40
N TYR A 338 4.50 6.97 1.15
CA TYR A 338 3.52 7.20 0.10
C TYR A 338 3.81 6.29 -1.08
N GLY A 339 2.73 5.86 -1.71
CA GLY A 339 2.78 5.05 -2.89
C GLY A 339 1.41 4.60 -3.36
N MET A 340 1.40 3.85 -4.45
CA MET A 340 0.20 3.31 -5.08
C MET A 340 0.51 1.97 -5.73
N SER A 341 -0.53 1.20 -6.08
CA SER A 341 -0.34 -0.13 -6.68
C SER A 341 0.53 -0.06 -7.94
N GLU A 342 0.37 1.00 -8.69
CA GLU A 342 1.08 1.30 -9.93
C GLU A 342 2.59 1.60 -9.74
N MET A 343 3.05 1.69 -8.47
CA MET A 343 4.47 1.90 -8.11
C MET A 343 5.06 0.80 -7.20
N SER A 344 4.40 -0.33 -7.01
CA SER A 344 4.88 -1.60 -6.39
C SER A 344 5.14 -1.67 -4.86
N PRO A 345 4.69 -0.84 -3.90
CA PRO A 345 3.95 0.40 -4.11
C PRO A 345 4.73 1.70 -3.89
N VAL A 346 5.91 1.68 -3.22
CA VAL A 346 6.51 2.82 -2.52
C VAL A 346 7.29 3.72 -3.47
N SER A 347 7.01 5.02 -3.41
CA SER A 347 7.82 6.05 -4.07
C SER A 347 8.46 7.02 -3.10
N HIS A 348 7.85 7.26 -1.93
CA HIS A 348 8.37 8.16 -0.90
C HIS A 348 8.30 7.51 0.49
N VAL A 349 9.31 7.78 1.31
CA VAL A 349 9.38 7.32 2.72
C VAL A 349 10.13 8.37 3.52
N ILE A 350 9.74 8.59 4.79
CA ILE A 350 10.58 9.28 5.76
C ILE A 350 11.69 8.30 6.18
N PRO A 351 12.98 8.58 5.90
CA PRO A 351 14.07 7.70 6.32
C PRO A 351 14.15 7.59 7.83
N VAL A 352 14.45 6.40 8.34
CA VAL A 352 14.44 6.12 9.79
C VAL A 352 15.43 6.98 10.59
N ASP A 353 16.53 7.38 9.97
CA ASP A 353 17.61 8.20 10.55
C ASP A 353 17.36 9.72 10.44
N ARG A 354 16.41 10.16 9.61
CA ARG A 354 16.08 11.59 9.40
C ARG A 354 15.04 12.06 10.42
N THR A 355 15.52 12.60 11.54
CA THR A 355 14.68 13.12 12.62
C THR A 355 14.21 14.57 12.40
N ASP A 356 14.75 15.21 11.40
CA ASP A 356 14.49 16.60 11.00
C ASP A 356 13.31 16.72 10.02
N ILE A 357 12.86 15.60 9.41
CA ILE A 357 11.70 15.57 8.51
C ILE A 357 10.42 15.44 9.35
N SER A 358 9.46 16.35 9.13
CA SER A 358 8.16 16.30 9.80
C SER A 358 7.40 15.02 9.47
N PRO A 359 6.83 14.32 10.47
CA PRO A 359 6.00 13.14 10.25
C PRO A 359 4.67 13.46 9.51
N GLY A 360 4.31 14.74 9.32
CA GLY A 360 3.21 15.16 8.48
C GLY A 360 3.51 15.14 6.98
N THR A 361 4.77 14.91 6.58
CA THR A 361 5.17 14.72 5.19
C THR A 361 5.15 13.24 4.83
N VAL A 362 5.19 12.92 3.53
CA VAL A 362 5.40 11.54 3.06
C VAL A 362 6.89 11.21 2.85
N GLY A 363 7.78 12.13 3.22
CA GLY A 363 9.22 11.95 3.18
C GLY A 363 9.84 12.23 1.81
N LEU A 364 10.93 11.53 1.54
CA LEU A 364 11.80 11.70 0.39
C LEU A 364 11.56 10.61 -0.65
N LEU A 365 11.87 10.90 -1.91
CA LEU A 365 11.92 9.89 -2.97
C LEU A 365 12.86 8.74 -2.60
N VAL A 366 12.41 7.51 -2.74
CA VAL A 366 13.27 6.34 -2.59
C VAL A 366 14.34 6.27 -3.69
N PRO A 367 15.47 5.57 -3.50
CA PRO A 367 16.53 5.46 -4.50
C PRO A 367 16.02 5.08 -5.90
N ASN A 368 16.74 5.49 -6.95
CA ASN A 368 16.42 5.21 -8.36
C ASN A 368 15.09 5.82 -8.86
N MET A 369 14.43 6.67 -8.06
CA MET A 369 13.20 7.36 -8.45
C MET A 369 13.46 8.79 -8.89
N LEU A 370 12.62 9.22 -9.84
CA LEU A 370 12.50 10.60 -10.29
C LEU A 370 11.07 11.07 -10.02
N ALA A 371 10.92 12.37 -9.74
CA ALA A 371 9.61 13.01 -9.66
C ALA A 371 9.58 14.30 -10.48
N ARG A 372 8.38 14.64 -10.95
CA ARG A 372 8.00 15.98 -11.43
C ARG A 372 6.77 16.43 -10.64
N VAL A 373 6.71 17.71 -10.35
CA VAL A 373 5.49 18.37 -9.87
C VAL A 373 5.02 19.26 -11.02
N VAL A 374 3.80 19.07 -11.50
CA VAL A 374 3.29 19.83 -12.66
C VAL A 374 2.02 20.58 -12.31
N ASP A 375 1.84 21.76 -12.85
CA ASP A 375 0.57 22.48 -12.76
C ASP A 375 -0.50 21.70 -13.57
N PRO A 376 -1.57 21.21 -12.94
CA PRO A 376 -2.55 20.40 -13.64
C PRO A 376 -3.39 21.17 -14.67
N ALA A 377 -3.33 22.51 -14.69
CA ALA A 377 -4.05 23.33 -15.67
C ALA A 377 -3.21 23.60 -16.92
N THR A 378 -1.89 23.76 -16.78
CA THR A 378 -0.99 24.13 -17.88
C THR A 378 -0.08 22.99 -18.32
N GLY A 379 0.16 21.98 -17.45
CA GLY A 379 1.16 20.93 -17.67
C GLY A 379 2.60 21.39 -17.46
N GLU A 380 2.81 22.65 -17.05
CA GLU A 380 4.16 23.18 -16.81
C GLU A 380 4.76 22.62 -15.51
N ALA A 381 6.05 22.31 -15.55
CA ALA A 381 6.75 21.80 -14.38
C ALA A 381 6.95 22.91 -13.33
N ILE A 382 6.67 22.55 -12.07
CA ILE A 382 6.91 23.37 -10.88
C ILE A 382 8.27 22.94 -10.31
N ALA A 383 9.26 23.82 -10.39
CA ALA A 383 10.60 23.51 -9.89
C ALA A 383 10.64 23.36 -8.37
N GLN A 384 11.51 22.47 -7.87
CA GLN A 384 11.82 22.40 -6.45
C GLN A 384 12.36 23.75 -5.98
N PRO A 385 11.81 24.34 -4.90
CA PRO A 385 12.21 25.67 -4.45
C PRO A 385 13.59 25.64 -3.78
N GLU A 386 14.27 26.77 -3.76
CA GLU A 386 15.51 26.93 -3.00
C GLU A 386 15.25 27.13 -1.50
N ARG A 387 14.09 27.63 -1.16
CA ARG A 387 13.64 27.90 0.23
C ARG A 387 12.13 27.76 0.32
N GLY A 388 11.66 27.29 1.47
CA GLY A 388 10.24 27.13 1.73
C GLY A 388 9.64 25.94 0.98
N VAL A 389 8.42 26.09 0.52
CA VAL A 389 7.60 25.04 -0.07
C VAL A 389 7.10 25.48 -1.45
N SER A 390 7.05 24.58 -2.41
CA SER A 390 6.56 24.84 -3.78
C SER A 390 5.07 25.20 -3.80
N ALA A 391 4.61 25.74 -4.92
CA ALA A 391 3.19 25.72 -5.25
C ALA A 391 2.70 24.26 -5.33
N PRO A 392 1.41 24.00 -5.02
CA PRO A 392 0.83 22.67 -5.20
C PRO A 392 0.70 22.31 -6.68
N GLY A 393 1.04 21.05 -7.03
CA GLY A 393 0.92 20.52 -8.38
C GLY A 393 0.71 19.02 -8.37
N GLU A 394 0.35 18.43 -9.52
CA GLU A 394 0.24 16.99 -9.68
C GLU A 394 1.62 16.34 -9.60
N LEU A 395 1.73 15.29 -8.81
CA LEU A 395 2.93 14.46 -8.72
C LEU A 395 3.00 13.48 -9.88
N LEU A 396 4.10 13.48 -10.61
CA LEU A 396 4.48 12.44 -11.56
C LEU A 396 5.71 11.72 -11.04
N CYS A 397 5.76 10.39 -11.17
CA CYS A 397 6.88 9.56 -10.72
C CYS A 397 7.38 8.65 -11.82
N ALA A 398 8.72 8.49 -11.93
CA ALA A 398 9.35 7.51 -12.80
C ALA A 398 10.40 6.71 -12.03
N GLY A 399 10.52 5.41 -12.33
CA GLY A 399 11.49 4.54 -11.67
C GLY A 399 11.29 3.07 -11.99
N PRO A 400 12.21 2.21 -11.55
CA PRO A 400 12.20 0.78 -11.88
C PRO A 400 11.04 0.00 -11.26
N ASN A 401 10.37 0.55 -10.27
CA ASN A 401 9.22 -0.02 -9.57
C ASN A 401 7.87 0.41 -10.17
N VAL A 402 7.86 1.27 -11.20
CA VAL A 402 6.63 1.69 -11.90
C VAL A 402 6.11 0.55 -12.76
N MET A 403 4.80 0.34 -12.77
CA MET A 403 4.09 -0.70 -13.52
C MET A 403 4.40 -0.65 -15.03
N VAL A 404 4.16 -1.76 -15.72
CA VAL A 404 4.24 -1.78 -17.20
C VAL A 404 2.94 -1.34 -17.88
N GLY A 405 1.84 -1.23 -17.15
CA GLY A 405 0.53 -0.78 -17.63
C GLY A 405 -0.64 -1.45 -16.94
N TYR A 406 -1.84 -1.24 -17.47
CA TYR A 406 -3.06 -1.91 -17.02
C TYR A 406 -3.42 -3.06 -17.95
N LEU A 407 -3.79 -4.20 -17.38
CA LEU A 407 -4.16 -5.40 -18.11
C LEU A 407 -5.39 -5.13 -19.02
N ALA A 408 -5.23 -5.40 -20.33
CA ALA A 408 -6.27 -5.22 -21.34
C ALA A 408 -6.92 -3.82 -21.41
N ASP A 409 -6.22 -2.78 -20.92
CA ASP A 409 -6.68 -1.38 -20.96
C ASP A 409 -5.55 -0.46 -21.42
N GLU A 410 -5.23 -0.53 -22.72
CA GLU A 410 -4.16 0.29 -23.32
C GLU A 410 -4.44 1.79 -23.23
N GLN A 411 -5.72 2.20 -23.32
CA GLN A 411 -6.06 3.61 -23.23
C GLN A 411 -5.76 4.14 -21.83
N ALA A 412 -6.18 3.44 -20.77
CA ALA A 412 -5.85 3.83 -19.41
C ALA A 412 -4.34 3.80 -19.14
N SER A 413 -3.63 2.86 -19.76
CA SER A 413 -2.17 2.81 -19.64
C SER A 413 -1.52 4.05 -20.26
N ARG A 414 -1.93 4.45 -21.46
CA ARG A 414 -1.45 5.68 -22.12
C ARG A 414 -1.85 6.97 -21.37
N ASP A 415 -3.02 6.98 -20.74
CA ASP A 415 -3.49 8.14 -19.98
C ASP A 415 -2.75 8.29 -18.63
N THR A 416 -2.10 7.21 -18.17
CA THR A 416 -1.43 7.16 -16.86
C THR A 416 0.10 7.19 -16.99
N LEU A 417 0.66 6.62 -18.07
CA LEU A 417 2.11 6.55 -18.31
C LEU A 417 2.51 7.42 -19.48
N GLU A 418 3.37 8.40 -19.24
CA GLU A 418 4.00 9.19 -20.30
C GLU A 418 5.03 8.35 -21.10
N PRO A 419 5.31 8.73 -22.36
CA PRO A 419 6.30 8.01 -23.18
C PRO A 419 7.71 7.98 -22.61
N ASP A 420 8.07 8.93 -21.74
CA ASP A 420 9.37 9.01 -21.04
C ASP A 420 9.38 8.27 -19.70
N GLY A 421 8.31 7.54 -19.37
CA GLY A 421 8.20 6.67 -18.22
C GLY A 421 7.67 7.31 -16.94
N PHE A 422 7.25 8.57 -16.98
CA PHE A 422 6.58 9.19 -15.84
C PHE A 422 5.12 8.72 -15.73
N LEU A 423 4.73 8.40 -14.51
CA LEU A 423 3.39 7.97 -14.14
C LEU A 423 2.65 9.14 -13.49
N HIS A 424 1.48 9.48 -14.01
CA HIS A 424 0.54 10.41 -13.39
C HIS A 424 -0.11 9.77 -12.16
N THR A 425 0.18 10.32 -10.97
CA THR A 425 -0.37 9.75 -9.72
C THR A 425 -1.82 10.17 -9.48
N GLY A 426 -2.22 11.31 -10.04
CA GLY A 426 -3.48 11.97 -9.74
C GLY A 426 -3.53 12.58 -8.34
N ASP A 427 -2.42 12.66 -7.65
CA ASP A 427 -2.30 13.26 -6.31
C ASP A 427 -1.61 14.63 -6.42
N ILE A 428 -2.16 15.62 -5.72
CA ILE A 428 -1.59 16.97 -5.61
C ILE A 428 -0.64 17.00 -4.43
N VAL A 429 0.57 17.47 -4.68
CA VAL A 429 1.63 17.55 -3.68
C VAL A 429 2.26 18.93 -3.66
N THR A 430 2.96 19.22 -2.57
CA THR A 430 3.99 20.25 -2.49
C THR A 430 5.33 19.59 -2.16
N VAL A 431 6.43 20.21 -2.54
CA VAL A 431 7.78 19.78 -2.19
C VAL A 431 8.53 20.95 -1.53
N ASP A 432 9.29 20.66 -0.50
CA ASP A 432 10.12 21.65 0.16
C ASP A 432 11.54 21.72 -0.43
N ALA A 433 12.35 22.65 0.10
CA ALA A 433 13.71 22.85 -0.34
C ALA A 433 14.63 21.64 -0.11
N ASP A 434 14.33 20.81 0.87
CA ASP A 434 15.08 19.61 1.25
C ASP A 434 14.61 18.36 0.49
N GLY A 435 13.56 18.49 -0.34
CA GLY A 435 13.00 17.42 -1.16
C GLY A 435 11.97 16.56 -0.44
N ALA A 436 11.46 16.98 0.73
CA ALA A 436 10.36 16.28 1.37
C ALA A 436 9.02 16.69 0.73
N PHE A 437 8.20 15.68 0.45
CA PHE A 437 6.91 15.86 -0.19
C PHE A 437 5.77 15.84 0.83
N THR A 438 4.76 16.67 0.58
CA THR A 438 3.51 16.65 1.33
C THR A 438 2.35 16.44 0.37
N VAL A 439 1.55 15.40 0.60
CA VAL A 439 0.32 15.17 -0.18
C VAL A 439 -0.75 16.11 0.32
N VAL A 440 -1.24 16.97 -0.58
CA VAL A 440 -2.29 17.95 -0.28
C VAL A 440 -3.66 17.30 -0.42
N ASP A 441 -3.93 16.65 -1.56
CA ASP A 441 -5.17 15.88 -1.84
C ASP A 441 -5.08 15.16 -3.18
N ARG A 442 -6.16 14.51 -3.56
CA ARG A 442 -6.33 13.96 -4.92
C ARG A 442 -6.89 14.98 -5.88
N LEU A 443 -6.32 15.07 -7.07
CA LEU A 443 -6.76 15.98 -8.13
C LEU A 443 -8.29 15.90 -8.40
N LYS A 444 -8.85 14.68 -8.40
CA LYS A 444 -10.28 14.42 -8.63
C LYS A 444 -11.17 14.61 -7.41
N GLU A 445 -10.59 14.71 -6.21
CA GLU A 445 -11.32 14.92 -4.96
C GLU A 445 -11.35 16.39 -4.54
N LEU A 446 -10.51 17.22 -5.13
CA LEU A 446 -10.50 18.66 -4.86
C LEU A 446 -11.87 19.28 -5.15
N ILE A 447 -12.39 19.99 -4.16
CA ILE A 447 -13.69 20.68 -4.24
C ILE A 447 -13.50 22.01 -4.96
N LYS A 448 -14.22 22.20 -6.06
CA LYS A 448 -14.09 23.37 -6.93
C LYS A 448 -15.05 24.47 -6.49
N HIS A 449 -14.65 25.29 -5.51
CA HIS A 449 -15.46 26.38 -4.94
C HIS A 449 -15.07 27.74 -5.50
N LYS A 450 -15.91 28.35 -6.35
CA LYS A 450 -15.69 29.71 -6.93
C LYS A 450 -14.31 29.89 -7.57
N GLY A 451 -13.83 28.86 -8.26
CA GLY A 451 -12.49 28.88 -8.89
C GLY A 451 -11.34 28.50 -7.95
N TYR A 452 -11.57 28.37 -6.65
CA TYR A 452 -10.60 27.85 -5.70
C TYR A 452 -10.70 26.33 -5.61
N GLN A 453 -9.56 25.70 -5.35
CA GLN A 453 -9.49 24.27 -5.02
C GLN A 453 -9.40 24.09 -3.51
N VAL A 454 -10.34 23.35 -2.94
CA VAL A 454 -10.38 23.03 -1.51
C VAL A 454 -10.08 21.55 -1.32
N ALA A 455 -9.04 21.25 -0.57
CA ALA A 455 -8.63 19.89 -0.27
C ALA A 455 -9.53 19.28 0.82
N PRO A 456 -10.32 18.22 0.55
CA PRO A 456 -11.05 17.51 1.59
C PRO A 456 -10.19 17.06 2.75
N ALA A 457 -8.98 16.55 2.48
CA ALA A 457 -8.08 16.04 3.51
C ALA A 457 -7.67 17.09 4.56
N GLU A 458 -7.49 18.34 4.15
CA GLU A 458 -7.22 19.46 5.08
C GLU A 458 -8.38 19.67 6.05
N LEU A 459 -9.61 19.62 5.56
CA LEU A 459 -10.80 19.78 6.40
C LEU A 459 -11.06 18.55 7.27
N GLU A 460 -10.78 17.35 6.77
CA GLU A 460 -10.87 16.11 7.53
C GLU A 460 -9.89 16.10 8.70
N ALA A 461 -8.63 16.48 8.46
CA ALA A 461 -7.60 16.61 9.49
C ALA A 461 -8.03 17.63 10.56
N LEU A 462 -8.51 18.81 10.15
CA LEU A 462 -9.00 19.82 11.07
C LEU A 462 -10.17 19.32 11.93
N LEU A 463 -11.17 18.67 11.31
CA LEU A 463 -12.33 18.12 12.03
C LEU A 463 -11.92 17.10 13.09
N LEU A 464 -10.92 16.26 12.81
CA LEU A 464 -10.41 15.24 13.74
C LEU A 464 -9.68 15.83 14.96
N THR A 465 -9.32 17.11 14.95
CA THR A 465 -8.78 17.81 16.14
C THR A 465 -9.86 18.15 17.17
N HIS A 466 -11.15 18.16 16.76
CA HIS A 466 -12.24 18.46 17.67
C HIS A 466 -12.48 17.31 18.66
N PRO A 467 -12.55 17.55 19.99
CA PRO A 467 -12.62 16.49 21.01
C PRO A 467 -13.88 15.62 20.93
N GLU A 468 -14.98 16.14 20.37
CA GLU A 468 -16.25 15.42 20.25
C GLU A 468 -16.46 14.76 18.86
N ILE A 469 -15.45 14.78 17.98
CA ILE A 469 -15.48 14.13 16.67
C ILE A 469 -14.60 12.87 16.71
N ALA A 470 -15.23 11.71 16.48
CA ALA A 470 -14.53 10.43 16.44
C ALA A 470 -13.96 10.11 15.07
N ASP A 471 -14.66 10.49 13.97
CA ASP A 471 -14.23 10.31 12.59
C ASP A 471 -14.91 11.33 11.68
N ALA A 472 -14.29 11.66 10.55
CA ALA A 472 -14.82 12.62 9.60
C ALA A 472 -14.41 12.29 8.16
N ALA A 473 -15.28 12.66 7.21
CA ALA A 473 -14.98 12.68 5.79
C ALA A 473 -15.60 13.92 5.14
N VAL A 474 -14.93 14.48 4.13
CA VAL A 474 -15.41 15.65 3.40
C VAL A 474 -15.49 15.35 1.91
N ILE A 475 -16.57 15.82 1.28
CA ILE A 475 -16.75 15.77 -0.18
C ILE A 475 -17.22 17.11 -0.72
N GLY A 476 -17.00 17.34 -2.01
CA GLY A 476 -17.71 18.40 -2.74
C GLY A 476 -19.14 17.98 -3.07
N VAL A 477 -20.09 18.87 -2.84
CA VAL A 477 -21.46 18.73 -3.32
C VAL A 477 -21.80 19.91 -4.23
N PRO A 478 -22.60 19.68 -5.30
CA PRO A 478 -22.97 20.75 -6.24
C PRO A 478 -23.66 21.92 -5.55
N ASP A 479 -23.28 23.13 -5.93
CA ASP A 479 -23.90 24.38 -5.49
C ASP A 479 -24.08 25.34 -6.68
N PRO A 480 -25.29 25.88 -6.91
CA PRO A 480 -25.59 26.68 -8.10
C PRO A 480 -24.77 27.97 -8.23
N GLU A 481 -24.34 28.55 -7.12
CA GLU A 481 -23.61 29.84 -7.11
C GLU A 481 -22.08 29.66 -7.04
N SER A 482 -21.64 28.55 -6.49
CA SER A 482 -20.23 28.33 -6.14
C SER A 482 -19.57 27.20 -6.95
N GLY A 483 -20.33 26.46 -7.76
CA GLY A 483 -19.90 25.23 -8.41
C GLY A 483 -20.01 24.05 -7.44
N GLU A 484 -19.16 24.00 -6.44
CA GLU A 484 -19.24 23.02 -5.34
C GLU A 484 -19.04 23.71 -3.99
N VAL A 485 -19.57 23.07 -2.94
CA VAL A 485 -19.33 23.45 -1.54
C VAL A 485 -18.89 22.23 -0.73
N PRO A 486 -18.01 22.43 0.31
CA PRO A 486 -17.60 21.35 1.19
C PRO A 486 -18.77 20.86 2.06
N LYS A 487 -19.02 19.54 2.02
CA LYS A 487 -19.93 18.81 2.89
C LYS A 487 -19.14 17.85 3.76
N ALA A 488 -19.27 17.97 5.08
CA ALA A 488 -18.67 17.10 6.06
C ALA A 488 -19.64 16.00 6.51
N PHE A 489 -19.19 14.75 6.54
CA PHE A 489 -19.81 13.64 7.23
C PHE A 489 -19.05 13.43 8.54
N VAL A 490 -19.75 13.49 9.67
CA VAL A 490 -19.13 13.51 10.99
C VAL A 490 -19.65 12.38 11.86
N VAL A 491 -18.75 11.60 12.42
CA VAL A 491 -19.04 10.61 13.47
C VAL A 491 -18.77 11.27 14.82
N ARG A 492 -19.79 11.36 15.66
CA ARG A 492 -19.65 11.91 17.01
C ARG A 492 -19.03 10.91 17.98
N VAL A 493 -18.31 11.40 18.97
CA VAL A 493 -17.96 10.61 20.15
C VAL A 493 -19.26 10.24 20.88
N GLU A 494 -19.32 9.06 21.47
CA GLU A 494 -20.51 8.59 22.20
C GLU A 494 -20.91 9.57 23.31
N GLY A 495 -22.20 9.92 23.34
CA GLY A 495 -22.74 10.89 24.28
C GLY A 495 -22.55 12.37 23.89
N SER A 496 -21.91 12.66 22.77
CA SER A 496 -21.73 14.05 22.30
C SER A 496 -23.06 14.66 21.83
N ALA A 497 -23.27 15.94 22.21
CA ALA A 497 -24.40 16.77 21.78
C ALA A 497 -24.03 17.73 20.62
N LEU A 498 -22.86 17.57 20.02
CA LEU A 498 -22.33 18.43 18.95
C LEU A 498 -23.35 18.59 17.82
N THR A 499 -23.63 19.84 17.45
CA THR A 499 -24.58 20.18 16.38
C THR A 499 -23.86 20.49 15.07
N ALA A 500 -24.62 20.52 13.96
CA ALA A 500 -24.05 20.90 12.66
C ALA A 500 -23.52 22.34 12.65
N VAL A 501 -24.13 23.24 13.41
CA VAL A 501 -23.68 24.63 13.54
C VAL A 501 -22.35 24.70 14.28
N ASP A 502 -22.21 23.94 15.37
CA ASP A 502 -20.95 23.92 16.13
C ASP A 502 -19.78 23.44 15.27
N VAL A 503 -20.00 22.40 14.44
CA VAL A 503 -19.00 21.90 13.47
C VAL A 503 -18.64 22.96 12.43
N GLN A 504 -19.65 23.65 11.89
CA GLN A 504 -19.44 24.70 10.89
C GLN A 504 -18.67 25.89 11.48
N ASP A 505 -19.04 26.32 12.68
CA ASP A 505 -18.38 27.43 13.38
C ASP A 505 -16.94 27.06 13.73
N PHE A 506 -16.71 25.86 14.27
CA PHE A 506 -15.37 25.35 14.57
C PHE A 506 -14.43 25.40 13.33
N VAL A 507 -14.90 24.92 12.18
CA VAL A 507 -14.12 24.99 10.96
C VAL A 507 -13.98 26.45 10.47
N ALA A 508 -15.06 27.23 10.53
CA ALA A 508 -15.08 28.59 10.00
C ALA A 508 -14.12 29.55 10.68
N GLU A 509 -13.78 29.30 11.96
CA GLU A 509 -12.81 30.07 12.74
C GLU A 509 -11.35 29.82 12.33
N GLN A 510 -11.07 28.67 11.68
CA GLN A 510 -9.71 28.19 11.46
C GLN A 510 -9.30 28.16 9.98
N VAL A 511 -10.24 28.37 9.05
CA VAL A 511 -9.96 28.29 7.62
C VAL A 511 -10.36 29.55 6.86
N ALA A 512 -9.77 29.72 5.67
CA ALA A 512 -10.16 30.78 4.75
C ALA A 512 -11.66 30.65 4.34
N PRO A 513 -12.36 31.77 4.02
CA PRO A 513 -13.79 31.76 3.76
C PRO A 513 -14.27 30.77 2.68
N TYR A 514 -13.43 30.50 1.67
CA TYR A 514 -13.76 29.57 0.59
C TYR A 514 -13.62 28.08 1.00
N LYS A 515 -12.91 27.77 2.08
CA LYS A 515 -12.71 26.43 2.62
C LYS A 515 -13.80 26.00 3.63
N LYS A 516 -14.65 26.92 4.07
CA LYS A 516 -15.64 26.64 5.13
C LYS A 516 -16.57 25.48 4.74
N VAL A 517 -16.80 24.57 5.67
CA VAL A 517 -17.85 23.55 5.55
C VAL A 517 -19.22 24.21 5.50
N ARG A 518 -20.04 23.87 4.48
CA ARG A 518 -21.36 24.45 4.29
C ARG A 518 -22.49 23.51 4.67
N VAL A 519 -22.22 22.21 4.59
CA VAL A 519 -23.20 21.16 4.93
C VAL A 519 -22.54 20.18 5.88
N VAL A 520 -23.25 19.80 6.93
CA VAL A 520 -22.80 18.78 7.88
C VAL A 520 -23.89 17.70 7.98
N GLU A 521 -23.48 16.45 7.85
CA GLU A 521 -24.31 15.27 8.06
C GLU A 521 -23.66 14.37 9.12
N PHE A 522 -24.43 14.01 10.16
CA PHE A 522 -23.94 13.05 11.14
C PHE A 522 -24.22 11.63 10.67
N VAL A 523 -23.22 10.77 10.80
CA VAL A 523 -23.26 9.37 10.39
C VAL A 523 -22.73 8.47 11.51
N ASP A 524 -23.14 7.20 11.50
CA ASP A 524 -22.68 6.21 12.48
C ASP A 524 -21.23 5.78 12.21
N ALA A 525 -20.83 5.77 10.92
CA ALA A 525 -19.46 5.43 10.50
C ALA A 525 -19.13 6.07 9.14
N VAL A 526 -17.87 6.43 8.96
CA VAL A 526 -17.30 6.78 7.65
C VAL A 526 -16.97 5.49 6.89
N PRO A 527 -17.48 5.28 5.66
CA PRO A 527 -17.17 4.10 4.88
C PRO A 527 -15.68 4.11 4.46
N LYS A 528 -14.97 3.02 4.80
CA LYS A 528 -13.53 2.86 4.50
C LYS A 528 -13.26 1.50 3.85
N SER A 529 -12.26 1.46 2.98
CA SER A 529 -11.73 0.21 2.42
C SER A 529 -10.98 -0.59 3.48
N ALA A 530 -10.67 -1.87 3.18
CA ALA A 530 -9.84 -2.71 4.05
C ALA A 530 -8.43 -2.11 4.32
N ALA A 531 -7.94 -1.24 3.43
CA ALA A 531 -6.70 -0.49 3.60
C ALA A 531 -6.90 0.85 4.35
N GLY A 532 -8.08 1.13 4.90
CA GLY A 532 -8.39 2.33 5.67
C GLY A 532 -8.71 3.59 4.85
N LYS A 533 -8.79 3.49 3.52
CA LYS A 533 -9.07 4.62 2.64
C LYS A 533 -10.57 4.95 2.62
N ILE A 534 -10.91 6.24 2.76
CA ILE A 534 -12.30 6.73 2.69
C ILE A 534 -12.93 6.41 1.32
N LEU A 535 -14.10 5.79 1.33
CA LEU A 535 -14.87 5.44 0.12
C LEU A 535 -15.82 6.59 -0.26
N ARG A 536 -15.28 7.72 -0.74
CA ARG A 536 -16.03 8.93 -1.05
C ARG A 536 -17.14 8.73 -2.06
N LYS A 537 -17.02 7.72 -2.94
CA LYS A 537 -18.09 7.34 -3.89
C LYS A 537 -19.37 6.93 -3.17
N GLU A 538 -19.26 6.21 -2.06
CA GLU A 538 -20.41 5.80 -1.25
C GLU A 538 -21.04 7.00 -0.53
N LEU A 539 -20.24 7.97 -0.11
CA LEU A 539 -20.72 9.21 0.49
C LEU A 539 -21.42 10.12 -0.52
N ARG A 540 -20.97 10.14 -1.79
CA ARG A 540 -21.62 10.89 -2.87
C ARG A 540 -22.96 10.28 -3.32
N ALA A 541 -23.20 9.01 -3.03
CA ALA A 541 -24.44 8.31 -3.38
C ALA A 541 -25.54 8.49 -2.33
N ARG A 542 -25.25 9.13 -1.20
CA ARG A 542 -26.22 9.52 -0.16
C ARG A 542 -26.79 10.89 -0.47
#